data_ea18d00eefc829bdf4f2695eb7142a7d
#
_entry.id   ea18d00eefc829bdf4f2695eb7142a7d
#
_cell.length_a   1.000
_cell.length_b   1.000
_cell.length_c   1.000
_cell.angle_alpha   90.00
_cell.angle_beta   90.00
_cell.angle_gamma   90.00
#
_symmetry.space_group_name_H-M   'P 1'
#
loop_
_entity.id
_entity.type
_entity.pdbx_description
1 polymer ?
#
loop_
_entity_poly.entity_id
_entity_poly.type
_entity_poly.pdbx_seq_one_letter_code
_entity_poly.pdbx_strand_id
1 'polypeptide(L)'
;MLFKTANACTYMDYPDRSRVHVYFADDGCRKEVVSLAAELGIGYIPCEDNKYAKSGNLNNALRHTTSPLIATFDADMIPRSSFLVDTVPYFLLPRYIQDGATGAWRYRSEDELNEDLKVGLIQTPQSFYNLDLFQFNLYAEDKIPNEQDFFSREVNQMRNSSNACAYTGSNAVISRAGMEEIGGFPYHTITEDFETSCRLQMAGYITYATDKVEAHGLSTTDVRSMVRQRIRWARGVIQSIQNTGVIFSHKISFSARITYLCSFLYWWSFFNRIIFILAPIMFALFDFQVVNCTLWQLLIFWLPSYFFYSRSMKLLSSNVRSQKWSQIIDTTLAPSLIIPVFLETLGIRETKFKVTRKDKTTNRSGSLWNMLPHLLLVVLSVAAIIRFTWGKYGMALVYSSVIIYWLCYNLIALLYAIAFSGGRSMPRKSTRISVDEPAVLTALPVEDEWSKLTEGTGEAVAEGGVFPDCSSDETDDEGPVGVFAGRAINMSDGGVLVRIDDPFPEELRSFAVRLGDGRYCTCVSGRLVRLFQSKCGDDESWYAALRIEHRSLEERRIYDQLLYDRETGIAEELDSWNTTYDDIVRIVRMRIRALLSRYRVWRSRRRSRRDSDRCGDSRDAERTSHDSAHVEGDAAC
;
A
#
# COMPACT_ATOMS: atom_id res chain seq x y z
N MET A 1 10.35 9.01 -1.80
CA MET A 1 9.05 9.02 -1.06
C MET A 1 8.83 10.37 -0.40
N LEU A 2 9.72 10.83 0.48
CA LEU A 2 9.56 12.09 1.22
C LEU A 2 9.26 13.30 0.32
N PHE A 3 9.94 13.42 -0.83
CA PHE A 3 9.65 14.44 -1.83
C PHE A 3 8.18 14.44 -2.27
N LYS A 4 7.62 13.27 -2.60
CA LYS A 4 6.23 13.14 -3.09
C LYS A 4 5.21 13.59 -2.04
N THR A 5 5.39 13.13 -0.80
CA THR A 5 4.53 13.52 0.32
C THR A 5 4.55 15.02 0.55
N ALA A 6 5.75 15.62 0.64
CA ALA A 6 5.89 17.05 0.86
C ALA A 6 5.38 17.86 -0.33
N ASN A 7 5.71 17.45 -1.56
CA ASN A 7 5.18 18.07 -2.75
C ASN A 7 3.65 18.11 -2.74
N ALA A 8 3.00 16.97 -2.48
CA ALA A 8 1.54 16.91 -2.39
C ALA A 8 0.97 17.83 -1.30
N CYS A 9 1.62 17.91 -0.14
CA CYS A 9 1.21 18.85 0.91
C CYS A 9 1.24 20.31 0.44
N THR A 10 2.14 20.70 -0.47
CA THR A 10 2.19 22.06 -1.03
C THR A 10 1.07 22.33 -2.04
N TYR A 11 0.38 21.30 -2.54
CA TYR A 11 -0.71 21.44 -3.50
C TYR A 11 -2.12 21.28 -2.87
N MET A 12 -2.22 21.05 -1.55
CA MET A 12 -3.52 20.95 -0.89
C MET A 12 -4.32 22.24 -1.02
N ASP A 13 -5.59 22.14 -1.41
CA ASP A 13 -6.49 23.26 -1.54
C ASP A 13 -6.92 23.81 -0.19
N TYR A 14 -6.93 25.12 -0.07
CA TYR A 14 -7.49 25.82 1.07
C TYR A 14 -7.89 27.25 0.65
N PRO A 15 -9.01 27.82 1.16
CA PRO A 15 -9.49 29.13 0.73
C PRO A 15 -8.45 30.26 0.88
N ASP A 16 -7.66 30.23 1.94
CA ASP A 16 -6.56 31.14 2.19
C ASP A 16 -5.26 30.34 2.38
N ARG A 17 -4.51 30.20 1.31
CA ARG A 17 -3.25 29.43 1.29
C ARG A 17 -2.21 29.95 2.27
N SER A 18 -2.24 31.22 2.64
CA SER A 18 -1.30 31.80 3.63
C SER A 18 -1.44 31.20 5.02
N ARG A 19 -2.56 30.53 5.30
CA ARG A 19 -2.83 29.83 6.55
C ARG A 19 -2.36 28.38 6.57
N VAL A 20 -1.88 27.86 5.44
CA VAL A 20 -1.37 26.49 5.34
C VAL A 20 0.14 26.49 5.43
N HIS A 21 0.66 25.96 6.52
CA HIS A 21 2.10 25.88 6.78
C HIS A 21 2.53 24.41 6.74
N VAL A 22 3.46 24.08 5.85
CA VAL A 22 4.00 22.72 5.67
C VAL A 22 5.39 22.64 6.30
N TYR A 23 5.63 21.61 7.09
CA TYR A 23 6.91 21.40 7.78
C TYR A 23 7.40 19.97 7.63
N PHE A 24 8.71 19.81 7.47
CA PHE A 24 9.35 18.54 7.81
C PHE A 24 9.69 18.53 9.30
N ALA A 25 9.19 17.56 10.02
CA ALA A 25 9.64 17.20 11.36
C ALA A 25 10.64 16.04 11.22
N ASP A 26 11.94 16.32 11.41
CA ASP A 26 13.02 15.37 11.15
C ASP A 26 13.76 14.97 12.43
N ASP A 27 13.61 13.69 12.83
CA ASP A 27 14.26 13.09 13.98
C ASP A 27 15.74 12.70 13.72
N GLY A 28 16.20 12.79 12.47
CA GLY A 28 17.55 12.44 12.05
C GLY A 28 18.45 13.64 11.78
N CYS A 29 17.95 14.87 11.82
CA CYS A 29 18.66 16.11 11.50
C CYS A 29 19.48 16.01 10.20
N ARG A 30 18.87 15.45 9.15
CA ARG A 30 19.54 15.07 7.90
C ARG A 30 19.69 16.26 6.96
N LYS A 31 20.91 16.50 6.48
CA LYS A 31 21.21 17.61 5.54
C LYS A 31 20.41 17.53 4.25
N GLU A 32 20.16 16.32 3.74
CA GLU A 32 19.36 16.06 2.54
C GLU A 32 17.89 16.48 2.73
N VAL A 33 17.35 16.36 3.96
CA VAL A 33 15.99 16.81 4.28
C VAL A 33 15.93 18.33 4.39
N VAL A 34 16.97 18.97 4.94
CA VAL A 34 17.10 20.44 4.98
C VAL A 34 17.14 21.01 3.56
N SER A 35 17.98 20.42 2.69
CA SER A 35 18.05 20.86 1.28
C SER A 35 16.72 20.69 0.56
N LEU A 36 16.03 19.57 0.80
CA LEU A 36 14.74 19.31 0.21
C LEU A 36 13.66 20.29 0.72
N ALA A 37 13.70 20.66 1.99
CA ALA A 37 12.78 21.65 2.55
C ALA A 37 12.96 23.01 1.87
N ALA A 38 14.22 23.44 1.69
CA ALA A 38 14.55 24.67 0.98
C ALA A 38 14.11 24.62 -0.50
N GLU A 39 14.33 23.51 -1.19
CA GLU A 39 13.93 23.27 -2.58
C GLU A 39 12.41 23.38 -2.79
N LEU A 40 11.63 22.86 -1.83
CA LEU A 40 10.17 22.89 -1.88
C LEU A 40 9.55 24.15 -1.25
N GLY A 41 10.35 25.02 -0.64
CA GLY A 41 9.88 26.23 0.04
C GLY A 41 9.04 25.94 1.29
N ILE A 42 9.33 24.87 2.03
CA ILE A 42 8.61 24.45 3.24
C ILE A 42 9.49 24.59 4.49
N GLY A 43 8.85 24.60 5.66
CA GLY A 43 9.55 24.70 6.94
C GLY A 43 10.28 23.41 7.31
N TYR A 44 11.33 23.56 8.13
CA TYR A 44 12.09 22.43 8.68
C TYR A 44 12.21 22.54 10.19
N ILE A 45 11.86 21.47 10.91
CA ILE A 45 11.91 21.41 12.38
C ILE A 45 12.79 20.22 12.75
N PRO A 46 14.04 20.46 13.22
CA PRO A 46 14.93 19.43 13.71
C PRO A 46 14.48 18.90 15.07
N CYS A 47 14.69 17.61 15.34
CA CYS A 47 14.54 17.00 16.64
C CYS A 47 15.90 16.44 17.11
N GLU A 48 16.69 17.27 17.78
CA GLU A 48 18.07 16.95 18.18
C GLU A 48 18.15 15.80 19.18
N ASP A 49 17.19 15.73 20.11
CA ASP A 49 17.18 14.73 21.19
C ASP A 49 16.85 13.32 20.72
N ASN A 50 16.18 13.16 19.61
CA ASN A 50 15.67 11.89 19.05
C ASN A 50 15.16 10.88 20.10
N LYS A 51 14.59 11.39 21.19
CA LYS A 51 13.98 10.57 22.25
C LYS A 51 12.52 10.28 21.89
N TYR A 52 12.08 9.08 22.20
CA TYR A 52 10.68 8.64 22.02
C TYR A 52 10.21 8.54 20.55
N ALA A 53 11.15 8.38 19.60
CA ALA A 53 10.87 8.16 18.19
C ALA A 53 9.80 9.14 17.61
N LYS A 54 8.75 8.64 16.95
CA LYS A 54 7.71 9.46 16.31
C LYS A 54 6.98 10.39 17.31
N SER A 55 6.63 9.91 18.50
CA SER A 55 5.98 10.74 19.53
C SER A 55 6.82 11.93 19.95
N GLY A 56 8.12 11.73 20.15
CA GLY A 56 9.06 12.80 20.50
C GLY A 56 9.16 13.84 19.40
N ASN A 57 9.25 13.40 18.15
CA ASN A 57 9.33 14.28 16.99
C ASN A 57 8.02 15.07 16.79
N LEU A 58 6.86 14.43 16.89
CA LEU A 58 5.56 15.12 16.78
C LEU A 58 5.36 16.14 17.91
N ASN A 59 5.71 15.79 19.15
CA ASN A 59 5.65 16.74 20.27
C ASN A 59 6.63 17.90 20.12
N ASN A 60 7.79 17.64 19.54
CA ASN A 60 8.73 18.72 19.19
C ASN A 60 8.13 19.66 18.15
N ALA A 61 7.54 19.14 17.09
CA ALA A 61 6.85 19.92 16.07
C ALA A 61 5.66 20.72 16.66
N LEU A 62 4.90 20.12 17.57
CA LEU A 62 3.79 20.78 18.27
C LEU A 62 4.26 22.03 19.03
N ARG A 63 5.43 22.00 19.68
CA ARG A 63 6.00 23.13 20.40
C ARG A 63 6.52 24.28 19.49
N HIS A 64 6.94 23.93 18.26
CA HIS A 64 7.50 24.90 17.31
C HIS A 64 6.47 25.47 16.33
N THR A 65 5.21 25.09 16.44
CA THR A 65 4.11 25.54 15.58
C THR A 65 2.96 26.07 16.40
N THR A 66 2.11 26.92 15.80
CA THR A 66 1.03 27.62 16.54
C THR A 66 -0.36 27.47 15.89
N SER A 67 -0.46 26.85 14.71
CA SER A 67 -1.74 26.70 14.03
C SER A 67 -2.76 25.92 14.88
N PRO A 68 -4.06 26.29 14.86
CA PRO A 68 -5.09 25.68 15.70
C PRO A 68 -5.41 24.24 15.30
N LEU A 69 -5.13 23.86 14.05
CA LEU A 69 -5.30 22.51 13.54
C LEU A 69 -3.95 21.98 13.05
N ILE A 70 -3.75 20.69 13.18
CA ILE A 70 -2.53 19.98 12.83
C ILE A 70 -2.88 18.83 11.91
N ALA A 71 -2.42 18.85 10.67
CA ALA A 71 -2.49 17.71 9.76
C ALA A 71 -1.21 16.87 9.86
N THR A 72 -1.35 15.56 9.95
CA THR A 72 -0.20 14.64 10.09
C THR A 72 -0.15 13.64 8.94
N PHE A 73 1.05 13.53 8.34
CA PHE A 73 1.33 12.56 7.29
C PHE A 73 2.62 11.81 7.59
N ASP A 74 2.60 10.50 7.44
CA ASP A 74 3.82 9.70 7.40
C ASP A 74 4.59 10.03 6.11
N ALA A 75 5.91 9.90 6.13
CA ALA A 75 6.80 10.25 5.02
C ALA A 75 6.53 9.50 3.70
N ASP A 76 5.63 8.54 3.71
CA ASP A 76 5.23 7.72 2.57
C ASP A 76 3.71 7.78 2.29
N MET A 77 3.01 8.75 2.88
CA MET A 77 1.59 9.02 2.63
C MET A 77 1.46 10.32 1.84
N ILE A 78 0.87 10.25 0.68
CA ILE A 78 0.72 11.33 -0.29
C ILE A 78 -0.72 11.83 -0.21
N PRO A 79 -0.97 13.04 0.36
CA PRO A 79 -2.32 13.60 0.41
C PRO A 79 -2.82 14.02 -0.97
N ARG A 80 -4.13 14.00 -1.14
CA ARG A 80 -4.81 14.62 -2.27
C ARG A 80 -4.94 16.13 -2.05
N SER A 81 -5.12 16.84 -3.13
CA SER A 81 -5.36 18.29 -3.05
C SER A 81 -6.62 18.64 -2.25
N SER A 82 -7.65 17.81 -2.27
CA SER A 82 -8.90 17.99 -1.54
C SER A 82 -8.80 17.74 -0.03
N PHE A 83 -7.70 17.20 0.50
CA PHE A 83 -7.60 16.76 1.89
C PHE A 83 -8.06 17.79 2.92
N LEU A 84 -7.61 19.05 2.83
CA LEU A 84 -7.97 20.07 3.82
C LEU A 84 -9.41 20.56 3.65
N VAL A 85 -9.89 20.71 2.42
CA VAL A 85 -11.27 21.17 2.16
C VAL A 85 -12.30 20.13 2.57
N ASP A 86 -11.94 18.85 2.60
CA ASP A 86 -12.81 17.75 3.01
C ASP A 86 -12.72 17.42 4.51
N THR A 87 -11.68 17.88 5.22
CA THR A 87 -11.49 17.54 6.64
C THR A 87 -11.67 18.70 7.59
N VAL A 88 -11.19 19.90 7.26
CA VAL A 88 -11.25 21.07 8.14
C VAL A 88 -12.67 21.52 8.46
N PRO A 89 -13.65 21.46 7.54
CA PRO A 89 -15.04 21.89 7.84
C PRO A 89 -15.68 21.18 9.03
N TYR A 90 -15.28 19.93 9.33
CA TYR A 90 -15.80 19.24 10.52
C TYR A 90 -15.51 19.96 11.84
N PHE A 91 -14.41 20.70 11.93
CA PHE A 91 -14.05 21.50 13.12
C PHE A 91 -14.92 22.76 13.29
N LEU A 92 -15.69 23.10 12.26
CA LEU A 92 -16.63 24.21 12.29
C LEU A 92 -18.04 23.80 12.78
N LEU A 93 -18.34 22.50 12.84
CA LEU A 93 -19.66 21.97 13.27
C LEU A 93 -20.12 22.47 14.65
N PRO A 94 -19.25 22.74 15.64
CA PRO A 94 -19.68 23.36 16.90
C PRO A 94 -20.32 24.75 16.72
N ARG A 95 -19.94 25.48 15.66
CA ARG A 95 -20.40 26.86 15.38
C ARG A 95 -21.43 26.95 14.24
N TYR A 96 -21.52 25.94 13.39
CA TYR A 96 -22.39 25.92 12.22
C TYR A 96 -23.35 24.75 12.28
N ILE A 97 -24.55 24.95 11.72
CA ILE A 97 -25.56 23.91 11.54
C ILE A 97 -26.15 24.00 10.14
N GLN A 98 -26.45 22.86 9.57
CA GLN A 98 -27.19 22.79 8.31
C GLN A 98 -28.70 22.85 8.60
N ASP A 99 -29.39 23.81 7.99
CA ASP A 99 -30.84 23.92 8.08
C ASP A 99 -31.49 22.74 7.35
N GLY A 100 -32.31 21.97 8.08
CA GLY A 100 -32.91 20.73 7.57
C GLY A 100 -33.97 20.96 6.46
N ALA A 101 -34.50 22.18 6.32
CA ALA A 101 -35.49 22.50 5.28
C ALA A 101 -34.85 23.04 4.01
N THR A 102 -33.84 23.86 4.13
CA THR A 102 -33.18 24.55 3.00
C THR A 102 -31.86 23.90 2.58
N GLY A 103 -31.25 23.06 3.45
CA GLY A 103 -29.91 22.52 3.26
C GLY A 103 -28.78 23.55 3.40
N ALA A 104 -29.10 24.81 3.70
CA ALA A 104 -28.13 25.88 3.82
C ALA A 104 -27.37 25.81 5.15
N TRP A 105 -26.07 26.11 5.13
CA TRP A 105 -25.26 26.24 6.36
C TRP A 105 -25.45 27.63 6.96
N ARG A 106 -25.71 27.69 8.27
CA ARG A 106 -25.80 28.93 9.05
C ARG A 106 -25.04 28.82 10.36
N TYR A 107 -24.74 29.97 10.95
CA TYR A 107 -24.26 30.01 12.34
C TYR A 107 -25.33 29.47 13.27
N ARG A 108 -24.91 28.74 14.29
CA ARG A 108 -25.76 28.37 15.41
C ARG A 108 -26.14 29.63 16.18
N SER A 109 -27.39 29.73 16.59
CA SER A 109 -27.81 30.73 17.58
C SER A 109 -27.18 30.42 18.95
N GLU A 110 -27.19 31.39 19.88
CA GLU A 110 -26.64 31.18 21.23
C GLU A 110 -27.29 29.98 21.95
N ASP A 111 -28.57 29.76 21.73
CA ASP A 111 -29.33 28.63 22.32
C ASP A 111 -28.95 27.26 21.69
N GLU A 112 -28.41 27.28 20.49
CA GLU A 112 -27.98 26.08 19.76
C GLU A 112 -26.48 25.78 19.94
N LEU A 113 -25.71 26.71 20.52
CA LEU A 113 -24.32 26.50 20.84
C LEU A 113 -24.21 25.40 21.90
N ASN A 114 -23.43 24.38 21.55
CA ASN A 114 -23.10 23.32 22.48
C ASN A 114 -21.59 23.37 22.77
N GLU A 115 -21.24 23.93 23.92
CA GLU A 115 -19.85 24.04 24.35
C GLU A 115 -19.16 22.68 24.57
N ASP A 116 -19.97 21.63 24.79
CA ASP A 116 -19.50 20.27 24.96
C ASP A 116 -19.16 19.60 23.60
N LEU A 117 -19.57 20.20 22.49
CA LEU A 117 -19.28 19.70 21.15
C LEU A 117 -17.85 20.08 20.72
N LYS A 118 -16.86 19.34 21.16
CA LYS A 118 -15.44 19.57 20.87
C LYS A 118 -14.95 18.53 19.84
N VAL A 119 -14.63 18.96 18.63
CA VAL A 119 -14.03 18.06 17.63
C VAL A 119 -12.52 17.99 17.86
N GLY A 120 -12.01 16.80 18.16
CA GLY A 120 -10.61 16.55 18.48
C GLY A 120 -9.81 16.01 17.32
N LEU A 121 -10.42 15.16 16.49
CA LEU A 121 -9.71 14.46 15.43
C LEU A 121 -10.65 14.04 14.30
N ILE A 122 -10.21 14.29 13.07
CA ILE A 122 -10.83 13.76 11.85
C ILE A 122 -9.81 12.86 11.16
N GLN A 123 -10.16 11.58 10.99
CA GLN A 123 -9.33 10.56 10.34
C GLN A 123 -9.89 10.24 8.96
N THR A 124 -9.07 10.37 7.91
CA THR A 124 -9.43 9.83 6.59
C THR A 124 -8.90 8.41 6.41
N PRO A 125 -9.51 7.56 5.57
CA PRO A 125 -9.04 6.20 5.34
C PRO A 125 -7.59 6.17 4.85
N GLN A 126 -6.81 5.21 5.34
CA GLN A 126 -5.52 4.89 4.74
C GLN A 126 -5.76 4.03 3.50
N SER A 127 -5.23 4.45 2.37
CA SER A 127 -5.22 3.70 1.11
C SER A 127 -3.79 3.54 0.59
N PHE A 128 -3.58 2.61 -0.34
CA PHE A 128 -2.25 2.29 -0.85
C PHE A 128 -2.27 2.18 -2.37
N TYR A 129 -1.31 2.85 -3.02
CA TYR A 129 -1.19 2.82 -4.47
C TYR A 129 -0.43 1.59 -5.01
N ASN A 130 0.20 0.81 -4.13
CA ASN A 130 0.79 -0.48 -4.50
C ASN A 130 -0.05 -1.62 -3.95
N LEU A 131 -0.01 -2.73 -4.65
CA LEU A 131 -0.66 -3.97 -4.22
C LEU A 131 -0.15 -4.42 -2.85
N ASP A 132 -1.05 -4.85 -1.99
CA ASP A 132 -0.65 -5.51 -0.75
C ASP A 132 -0.07 -6.91 -1.03
N LEU A 133 0.52 -7.51 0.00
CA LEU A 133 1.18 -8.79 -0.16
C LEU A 133 0.21 -9.96 -0.39
N PHE A 134 -1.05 -9.89 0.09
CA PHE A 134 -2.04 -10.93 -0.20
C PHE A 134 -2.47 -10.89 -1.65
N GLN A 135 -2.77 -9.69 -2.17
CA GLN A 135 -3.04 -9.48 -3.59
C GLN A 135 -1.88 -9.97 -4.44
N PHE A 136 -0.66 -9.53 -4.12
CA PHE A 136 0.53 -9.78 -4.93
C PHE A 136 0.99 -11.25 -4.86
N ASN A 137 1.20 -11.83 -3.66
CA ASN A 137 1.77 -13.16 -3.52
C ASN A 137 0.84 -14.29 -3.95
N LEU A 138 -0.48 -14.05 -3.89
CA LEU A 138 -1.51 -15.01 -4.26
C LEU A 138 -2.04 -14.81 -5.69
N TYR A 139 -1.47 -13.87 -6.46
CA TYR A 139 -1.93 -13.52 -7.82
C TYR A 139 -3.43 -13.15 -7.85
N ALA A 140 -3.85 -12.34 -6.90
CA ALA A 140 -5.23 -11.96 -6.67
C ALA A 140 -5.43 -10.43 -6.74
N GLU A 141 -4.67 -9.77 -7.62
CA GLU A 141 -4.61 -8.32 -7.76
C GLU A 141 -5.99 -7.68 -8.01
N ASP A 142 -6.80 -8.35 -8.83
CA ASP A 142 -8.14 -7.94 -9.27
C ASP A 142 -9.28 -8.76 -8.61
N LYS A 143 -8.96 -9.57 -7.59
CA LYS A 143 -9.91 -10.51 -6.96
C LYS A 143 -10.21 -10.22 -5.51
N ILE A 144 -9.33 -9.52 -4.83
CA ILE A 144 -9.50 -9.16 -3.42
C ILE A 144 -9.08 -7.70 -3.20
N PRO A 145 -9.75 -6.97 -2.31
CA PRO A 145 -9.35 -5.63 -1.92
C PRO A 145 -8.04 -5.68 -1.14
N ASN A 146 -7.45 -4.51 -0.91
CA ASN A 146 -6.33 -4.36 0.01
C ASN A 146 -6.76 -4.81 1.42
N GLU A 147 -5.92 -5.56 2.10
CA GLU A 147 -6.26 -6.15 3.41
C GLU A 147 -6.55 -5.08 4.48
N GLN A 148 -5.95 -3.90 4.37
CA GLN A 148 -6.13 -2.79 5.32
C GLN A 148 -7.39 -1.96 5.05
N ASP A 149 -7.98 -2.03 3.85
CA ASP A 149 -9.17 -1.26 3.49
C ASP A 149 -10.36 -1.58 4.41
N PHE A 150 -10.52 -2.85 4.80
CA PHE A 150 -11.60 -3.24 5.70
C PHE A 150 -11.55 -2.50 7.05
N PHE A 151 -10.35 -2.37 7.65
CA PHE A 151 -10.22 -1.60 8.89
C PHE A 151 -10.43 -0.10 8.65
N SER A 152 -9.75 0.46 7.66
CA SER A 152 -9.72 1.91 7.45
C SER A 152 -11.07 2.47 6.98
N ARG A 153 -11.79 1.75 6.13
CA ARG A 153 -13.03 2.23 5.51
C ARG A 153 -14.29 1.75 6.22
N GLU A 154 -14.29 0.53 6.78
CA GLU A 154 -15.50 -0.04 7.37
C GLU A 154 -15.45 0.00 8.90
N VAL A 155 -14.45 -0.67 9.50
CA VAL A 155 -14.39 -0.81 10.96
C VAL A 155 -14.23 0.54 11.65
N ASN A 156 -13.35 1.41 11.15
CA ASN A 156 -13.08 2.70 11.79
C ASN A 156 -14.28 3.67 11.66
N GLN A 157 -15.03 3.61 10.56
CA GLN A 157 -16.27 4.36 10.41
C GLN A 157 -17.39 3.85 11.35
N MET A 158 -17.58 2.52 11.46
CA MET A 158 -18.55 1.96 12.41
C MET A 158 -18.30 2.41 13.85
N ARG A 159 -17.03 2.68 14.21
CA ARG A 159 -16.63 3.19 15.53
C ARG A 159 -17.11 4.62 15.80
N ASN A 160 -17.50 5.40 14.77
CA ASN A 160 -18.07 6.74 14.93
C ASN A 160 -19.33 6.74 15.81
N SER A 161 -20.17 5.71 15.68
CA SER A 161 -21.42 5.60 16.44
C SER A 161 -21.22 5.56 17.95
N SER A 162 -20.03 5.16 18.40
CA SER A 162 -19.67 5.09 19.83
C SER A 162 -18.64 6.14 20.23
N ASN A 163 -18.29 7.09 19.37
CA ASN A 163 -17.16 8.01 19.55
C ASN A 163 -15.88 7.27 19.94
N ALA A 164 -15.52 6.25 19.17
CA ALA A 164 -14.34 5.41 19.42
C ALA A 164 -13.46 5.28 18.16
N CYS A 165 -13.54 6.24 17.23
CA CYS A 165 -12.70 6.29 16.05
C CYS A 165 -11.22 6.25 16.45
N ALA A 166 -10.44 5.39 15.80
CA ALA A 166 -9.02 5.26 16.05
C ALA A 166 -8.22 6.19 15.12
N TYR A 167 -7.32 6.97 15.69
CA TYR A 167 -6.25 7.62 14.95
C TYR A 167 -5.23 6.57 14.50
N THR A 168 -4.84 6.61 13.24
CA THR A 168 -3.96 5.62 12.61
C THR A 168 -2.56 6.15 12.32
N GLY A 169 -2.19 7.28 12.93
CA GLY A 169 -0.85 7.86 12.91
C GLY A 169 -0.57 8.76 11.71
N SER A 170 -1.45 8.80 10.73
CA SER A 170 -1.31 9.58 9.49
C SER A 170 -2.69 9.90 8.92
N ASN A 171 -2.76 10.80 7.92
CA ASN A 171 -3.98 11.16 7.19
C ASN A 171 -5.09 11.67 8.12
N ALA A 172 -4.73 12.46 9.10
CA ALA A 172 -5.68 13.01 10.05
C ALA A 172 -5.43 14.50 10.29
N VAL A 173 -6.51 15.20 10.60
CA VAL A 173 -6.46 16.56 11.16
C VAL A 173 -6.84 16.50 12.63
N ILE A 174 -6.06 17.15 13.47
CA ILE A 174 -6.15 17.09 14.93
C ILE A 174 -6.27 18.50 15.50
N SER A 175 -7.13 18.69 16.49
CA SER A 175 -7.24 19.95 17.24
C SER A 175 -6.02 20.16 18.13
N ARG A 176 -5.34 21.30 18.00
CA ARG A 176 -4.25 21.69 18.89
C ARG A 176 -4.71 21.78 20.33
N ALA A 177 -5.85 22.44 20.57
CA ALA A 177 -6.41 22.57 21.92
C ALA A 177 -6.64 21.20 22.57
N GLY A 178 -7.16 20.21 21.81
CA GLY A 178 -7.29 18.85 22.29
C GLY A 178 -5.95 18.18 22.60
N MET A 179 -4.93 18.41 21.77
CA MET A 179 -3.58 17.87 22.02
C MET A 179 -2.93 18.49 23.26
N GLU A 180 -3.09 19.79 23.47
CA GLU A 180 -2.56 20.49 24.65
C GLU A 180 -3.27 20.02 25.93
N GLU A 181 -4.61 19.83 25.90
CA GLU A 181 -5.40 19.33 27.03
C GLU A 181 -4.97 17.92 27.46
N ILE A 182 -4.63 17.03 26.53
CA ILE A 182 -4.17 15.66 26.84
C ILE A 182 -2.66 15.56 27.11
N GLY A 183 -1.92 16.67 27.02
CA GLY A 183 -0.48 16.73 27.27
C GLY A 183 0.39 16.28 26.08
N GLY A 184 -0.13 16.36 24.86
CA GLY A 184 0.58 15.99 23.62
C GLY A 184 0.48 14.49 23.27
N PHE A 185 1.33 14.06 22.34
CA PHE A 185 1.41 12.65 21.92
C PHE A 185 2.04 11.78 23.02
N PRO A 186 1.45 10.63 23.39
CA PRO A 186 1.94 9.78 24.46
C PRO A 186 3.30 9.14 24.14
N TYR A 187 4.16 9.02 25.17
CA TYR A 187 5.53 8.50 25.03
C TYR A 187 5.70 7.02 25.40
N HIS A 188 4.74 6.45 26.13
CA HIS A 188 4.89 5.15 26.79
C HIS A 188 4.22 4.00 26.03
N THR A 189 3.99 4.19 24.76
CA THR A 189 3.39 3.20 23.86
C THR A 189 4.14 3.16 22.53
N ILE A 190 4.09 2.03 21.86
CA ILE A 190 4.64 1.86 20.51
C ILE A 190 3.62 2.20 19.40
N THR A 191 2.38 2.57 19.79
CA THR A 191 1.32 3.11 18.92
C THR A 191 0.73 4.35 19.59
N GLU A 192 1.46 5.45 19.48
CA GLU A 192 1.09 6.76 20.04
C GLU A 192 -0.25 7.25 19.48
N ASP A 193 -0.53 6.88 18.24
CA ASP A 193 -1.74 7.22 17.50
C ASP A 193 -3.00 6.66 18.18
N PHE A 194 -3.05 5.35 18.38
CA PHE A 194 -4.20 4.72 19.00
C PHE A 194 -4.44 5.23 20.44
N GLU A 195 -3.38 5.44 21.22
CA GLU A 195 -3.48 6.00 22.57
C GLU A 195 -3.93 7.47 22.56
N THR A 196 -3.49 8.26 21.57
CA THR A 196 -3.95 9.66 21.39
C THR A 196 -5.47 9.72 21.21
N SER A 197 -6.05 8.85 20.37
CA SER A 197 -7.52 8.81 20.22
C SER A 197 -8.24 8.44 21.52
N CYS A 198 -7.72 7.46 22.29
CA CYS A 198 -8.28 7.11 23.59
C CYS A 198 -8.29 8.31 24.55
N ARG A 199 -7.18 9.04 24.64
CA ARG A 199 -7.03 10.19 25.54
C ARG A 199 -7.93 11.36 25.15
N LEU A 200 -8.02 11.69 23.83
CA LEU A 200 -8.94 12.72 23.33
C LEU A 200 -10.40 12.41 23.66
N GLN A 201 -10.84 11.17 23.45
CA GLN A 201 -12.20 10.75 23.78
C GLN A 201 -12.47 10.78 25.28
N MET A 202 -11.49 10.38 26.10
CA MET A 202 -11.59 10.47 27.57
C MET A 202 -11.59 11.91 28.09
N ALA A 203 -11.07 12.87 27.31
CA ALA A 203 -11.14 14.31 27.57
C ALA A 203 -12.43 14.95 27.00
N GLY A 204 -13.36 14.15 26.44
CA GLY A 204 -14.65 14.61 25.94
C GLY A 204 -14.64 15.08 24.48
N TYR A 205 -13.53 14.91 23.76
CA TYR A 205 -13.47 15.26 22.35
C TYR A 205 -14.12 14.20 21.45
N ILE A 206 -14.72 14.67 20.37
CA ILE A 206 -15.24 13.83 19.31
C ILE A 206 -14.10 13.48 18.35
N THR A 207 -13.98 12.19 18.05
CA THR A 207 -13.10 11.67 16.99
C THR A 207 -13.95 11.02 15.91
N TYR A 208 -13.68 11.32 14.65
CA TYR A 208 -14.52 10.90 13.55
C TYR A 208 -13.70 10.37 12.37
N ALA A 209 -14.12 9.22 11.81
CA ALA A 209 -13.56 8.67 10.59
C ALA A 209 -14.45 9.02 9.40
N THR A 210 -13.85 9.61 8.35
CA THR A 210 -14.55 9.87 7.08
C THR A 210 -14.53 8.63 6.19
N ASP A 211 -15.30 8.64 5.12
CA ASP A 211 -15.38 7.56 4.11
C ASP A 211 -14.47 7.81 2.90
N LYS A 212 -14.20 9.09 2.62
CA LYS A 212 -13.44 9.49 1.44
C LYS A 212 -11.94 9.29 1.64
N VAL A 213 -11.32 8.64 0.67
CA VAL A 213 -9.86 8.45 0.66
C VAL A 213 -9.18 9.74 0.21
N GLU A 214 -8.47 10.39 1.12
CA GLU A 214 -7.80 11.67 0.89
C GLU A 214 -6.26 11.58 0.93
N ALA A 215 -5.71 10.38 1.07
CA ALA A 215 -4.27 10.16 0.96
C ALA A 215 -3.95 8.71 0.59
N HIS A 216 -2.88 8.54 -0.18
CA HIS A 216 -2.38 7.25 -0.65
C HIS A 216 -0.96 7.01 -0.19
N GLY A 217 -0.71 5.83 0.34
CA GLY A 217 0.61 5.45 0.84
C GLY A 217 1.23 4.24 0.16
N LEU A 218 2.33 3.81 0.72
CA LEU A 218 3.03 2.60 0.31
C LEU A 218 2.78 1.48 1.32
N SER A 219 2.18 0.39 0.86
CA SER A 219 2.06 -0.85 1.64
C SER A 219 3.41 -1.57 1.73
N THR A 220 3.55 -2.45 2.72
CA THR A 220 4.77 -3.27 2.88
C THR A 220 5.02 -4.18 1.67
N THR A 221 6.28 -4.33 1.28
CA THR A 221 6.68 -5.05 0.07
C THR A 221 7.22 -6.46 0.34
N ASP A 222 7.43 -6.83 1.60
CA ASP A 222 7.90 -8.17 1.99
C ASP A 222 7.17 -8.69 3.24
N VAL A 223 7.02 -10.02 3.32
CA VAL A 223 6.30 -10.73 4.38
C VAL A 223 6.90 -10.46 5.76
N ARG A 224 8.22 -10.36 5.86
CA ARG A 224 8.89 -10.14 7.15
C ARG A 224 8.58 -8.77 7.73
N SER A 225 8.60 -7.74 6.89
CA SER A 225 8.24 -6.37 7.28
C SER A 225 6.76 -6.27 7.64
N MET A 226 5.88 -6.93 6.88
CA MET A 226 4.45 -6.99 7.19
C MET A 226 4.19 -7.64 8.56
N VAL A 227 4.77 -8.80 8.82
CA VAL A 227 4.61 -9.51 10.12
C VAL A 227 5.11 -8.64 11.28
N ARG A 228 6.26 -7.98 11.14
CA ARG A 228 6.77 -7.03 12.15
C ARG A 228 5.80 -5.88 12.40
N GLN A 229 5.20 -5.33 11.35
CA GLN A 229 4.21 -4.28 11.44
C GLN A 229 2.98 -4.76 12.22
N ARG A 230 2.46 -5.96 11.93
CA ARG A 230 1.31 -6.54 12.64
C ARG A 230 1.61 -6.83 14.11
N ILE A 231 2.79 -7.33 14.43
CA ILE A 231 3.24 -7.53 15.82
C ILE A 231 3.27 -6.18 16.57
N ARG A 232 3.81 -5.14 15.95
CA ARG A 232 3.85 -3.80 16.52
C ARG A 232 2.44 -3.27 16.81
N TRP A 233 1.52 -3.40 15.86
CA TRP A 233 0.14 -2.96 16.04
C TRP A 233 -0.58 -3.74 17.16
N ALA A 234 -0.43 -5.05 17.18
CA ALA A 234 -1.03 -5.88 18.22
C ALA A 234 -0.57 -5.47 19.63
N ARG A 235 0.74 -5.37 19.81
CA ARG A 235 1.33 -4.95 21.08
C ARG A 235 0.93 -3.53 21.46
N GLY A 236 1.01 -2.61 20.51
CA GLY A 236 0.71 -1.21 20.77
C GLY A 236 -0.76 -0.96 21.16
N VAL A 237 -1.70 -1.60 20.49
CA VAL A 237 -3.13 -1.50 20.87
C VAL A 237 -3.35 -2.04 22.29
N ILE A 238 -2.75 -3.18 22.64
CA ILE A 238 -2.84 -3.75 24.01
C ILE A 238 -2.23 -2.79 25.03
N GLN A 239 -1.02 -2.25 24.76
CA GLN A 239 -0.36 -1.25 25.62
C GLN A 239 -1.24 -0.02 25.84
N SER A 240 -1.78 0.54 24.75
CA SER A 240 -2.61 1.75 24.81
C SER A 240 -3.87 1.54 25.65
N ILE A 241 -4.53 0.38 25.49
CA ILE A 241 -5.70 0.01 26.29
C ILE A 241 -5.33 -0.16 27.77
N GLN A 242 -4.19 -0.81 28.07
CA GLN A 242 -3.70 -0.98 29.44
C GLN A 242 -3.28 0.35 30.08
N ASN A 243 -2.55 1.20 29.33
CA ASN A 243 -2.06 2.48 29.83
C ASN A 243 -3.20 3.45 30.20
N THR A 244 -4.23 3.48 29.34
CA THR A 244 -5.37 4.40 29.54
C THR A 244 -6.44 3.83 30.45
N GLY A 245 -6.52 2.51 30.61
CA GLY A 245 -7.61 1.85 31.33
C GLY A 245 -8.97 2.08 30.66
N VAL A 246 -8.99 2.38 29.35
CA VAL A 246 -10.16 2.87 28.61
C VAL A 246 -11.39 1.96 28.72
N ILE A 247 -11.22 0.65 28.80
CA ILE A 247 -12.33 -0.33 28.94
C ILE A 247 -13.09 -0.13 30.25
N PHE A 248 -12.40 0.29 31.32
CA PHE A 248 -12.99 0.47 32.65
C PHE A 248 -13.29 1.94 32.97
N SER A 249 -12.99 2.85 32.06
CA SER A 249 -13.17 4.29 32.27
C SER A 249 -14.64 4.69 32.18
N HIS A 250 -15.10 5.46 33.17
CA HIS A 250 -16.42 6.08 33.13
C HIS A 250 -16.47 7.40 32.35
N LYS A 251 -15.31 7.87 31.83
CA LYS A 251 -15.23 9.10 31.05
C LYS A 251 -15.74 8.94 29.62
N ILE A 252 -15.95 7.72 29.16
CA ILE A 252 -16.49 7.40 27.84
C ILE A 252 -17.74 6.54 27.96
N SER A 253 -18.56 6.52 26.89
CA SER A 253 -19.80 5.76 26.85
C SER A 253 -19.57 4.25 27.02
N PHE A 254 -20.60 3.53 27.47
CA PHE A 254 -20.54 2.06 27.55
C PHE A 254 -20.28 1.43 26.17
N SER A 255 -20.87 1.97 25.11
CA SER A 255 -20.66 1.52 23.72
C SER A 255 -19.19 1.67 23.31
N ALA A 256 -18.55 2.80 23.65
CA ALA A 256 -17.12 3.01 23.39
C ALA A 256 -16.25 1.99 24.14
N ARG A 257 -16.57 1.69 25.42
CA ARG A 257 -15.83 0.67 26.20
C ARG A 257 -15.92 -0.71 25.54
N ILE A 258 -17.09 -1.10 25.07
CA ILE A 258 -17.27 -2.36 24.32
C ILE A 258 -16.46 -2.34 23.03
N THR A 259 -16.44 -1.21 22.30
CA THR A 259 -15.65 -1.07 21.06
C THR A 259 -14.14 -1.25 21.33
N TYR A 260 -13.62 -0.72 22.44
CA TYR A 260 -12.24 -0.95 22.86
C TYR A 260 -11.97 -2.38 23.33
N LEU A 261 -12.92 -2.99 24.03
CA LEU A 261 -12.85 -4.42 24.37
C LEU A 261 -12.80 -5.28 23.10
N CYS A 262 -13.62 -4.98 22.10
CA CYS A 262 -13.55 -5.66 20.79
C CYS A 262 -12.19 -5.47 20.10
N SER A 263 -11.57 -4.29 20.23
CA SER A 263 -10.22 -4.05 19.69
C SER A 263 -9.16 -4.91 20.39
N PHE A 264 -9.27 -5.10 21.70
CA PHE A 264 -8.42 -6.01 22.46
C PHE A 264 -8.66 -7.47 22.06
N LEU A 265 -9.90 -7.90 22.02
CA LEU A 265 -10.30 -9.27 21.67
C LEU A 265 -9.97 -9.64 20.22
N TYR A 266 -9.92 -8.66 19.30
CA TYR A 266 -9.47 -8.89 17.93
C TYR A 266 -8.07 -9.50 17.89
N TRP A 267 -7.13 -8.99 18.66
CA TRP A 267 -5.77 -9.55 18.71
C TRP A 267 -5.71 -10.92 19.41
N TRP A 268 -6.63 -11.21 20.31
CA TRP A 268 -6.80 -12.52 20.91
C TRP A 268 -7.48 -13.54 19.99
N SER A 269 -8.17 -13.11 18.94
CA SER A 269 -8.82 -14.01 17.98
C SER A 269 -7.84 -14.93 17.26
N PHE A 270 -6.56 -14.55 17.15
CA PHE A 270 -5.51 -15.39 16.59
C PHE A 270 -5.24 -16.66 17.43
N PHE A 271 -5.46 -16.62 18.74
CA PHE A 271 -5.45 -17.82 19.59
C PHE A 271 -6.59 -18.76 19.22
N ASN A 272 -7.79 -18.22 19.06
CA ASN A 272 -8.93 -19.01 18.64
C ASN A 272 -8.64 -19.69 17.29
N ARG A 273 -7.99 -18.98 16.35
CA ARG A 273 -7.63 -19.55 15.05
C ARG A 273 -6.68 -20.74 15.18
N ILE A 274 -5.65 -20.65 16.02
CA ILE A 274 -4.73 -21.78 16.28
C ILE A 274 -5.47 -22.94 16.96
N ILE A 275 -6.35 -22.68 17.92
CA ILE A 275 -7.18 -23.73 18.56
C ILE A 275 -8.05 -24.43 17.52
N PHE A 276 -8.70 -23.70 16.61
CA PHE A 276 -9.51 -24.27 15.53
C PHE A 276 -8.72 -25.13 14.53
N ILE A 277 -7.43 -24.84 14.37
CA ILE A 277 -6.54 -25.66 13.54
C ILE A 277 -6.08 -26.90 14.30
N LEU A 278 -5.66 -26.73 15.57
CA LEU A 278 -5.08 -27.80 16.38
C LEU A 278 -6.14 -28.80 16.90
N ALA A 279 -7.33 -28.34 17.26
CA ALA A 279 -8.36 -29.18 17.86
C ALA A 279 -8.70 -30.42 17.01
N PRO A 280 -9.01 -30.32 15.71
CA PRO A 280 -9.26 -31.52 14.89
C PRO A 280 -8.00 -32.37 14.67
N ILE A 281 -6.80 -31.78 14.66
CA ILE A 281 -5.53 -32.51 14.59
C ILE A 281 -5.30 -33.32 15.86
N MET A 282 -5.48 -32.71 17.04
CA MET A 282 -5.32 -33.37 18.35
C MET A 282 -6.31 -34.50 18.53
N PHE A 283 -7.56 -34.31 18.10
CA PHE A 283 -8.55 -35.35 18.11
C PHE A 283 -8.18 -36.51 17.17
N ALA A 284 -7.79 -36.22 15.94
CA ALA A 284 -7.49 -37.24 14.94
C ALA A 284 -6.18 -38.00 15.23
N LEU A 285 -5.18 -37.37 15.84
CA LEU A 285 -3.88 -38.02 16.16
C LEU A 285 -3.81 -38.63 17.54
N PHE A 286 -4.49 -38.05 18.53
CA PHE A 286 -4.29 -38.42 19.94
C PHE A 286 -5.60 -38.77 20.66
N ASP A 287 -6.74 -38.77 19.95
CA ASP A 287 -8.08 -38.98 20.51
C ASP A 287 -8.44 -37.95 21.62
N PHE A 288 -7.76 -36.78 21.62
CA PHE A 288 -7.98 -35.70 22.57
C PHE A 288 -9.14 -34.82 22.12
N GLN A 289 -10.23 -34.90 22.88
CA GLN A 289 -11.48 -34.20 22.55
C GLN A 289 -11.53 -32.82 23.20
N VAL A 290 -11.44 -31.78 22.36
CA VAL A 290 -11.53 -30.35 22.79
C VAL A 290 -12.99 -29.93 22.96
N VAL A 291 -13.88 -30.42 22.10
CA VAL A 291 -15.32 -30.10 22.11
C VAL A 291 -16.11 -31.42 22.12
N ASN A 292 -16.95 -31.56 23.12
CA ASN A 292 -17.85 -32.71 23.18
C ASN A 292 -19.22 -32.31 22.62
N CYS A 293 -19.48 -32.67 21.37
CA CYS A 293 -20.76 -32.42 20.73
C CYS A 293 -21.11 -33.52 19.75
N THR A 294 -22.41 -33.74 19.59
CA THR A 294 -22.95 -34.65 18.58
C THR A 294 -23.00 -33.97 17.22
N LEU A 295 -23.04 -34.74 16.13
CA LEU A 295 -23.26 -34.23 14.78
C LEU A 295 -24.51 -33.34 14.69
N TRP A 296 -25.60 -33.74 15.33
CA TRP A 296 -26.85 -32.99 15.31
C TRP A 296 -26.72 -31.61 16.03
N GLN A 297 -26.04 -31.58 17.16
CA GLN A 297 -25.76 -30.32 17.85
C GLN A 297 -24.93 -29.38 16.99
N LEU A 298 -23.93 -29.90 16.28
CA LEU A 298 -23.13 -29.11 15.35
C LEU A 298 -23.98 -28.54 14.21
N LEU A 299 -24.82 -29.39 13.57
CA LEU A 299 -25.67 -28.95 12.45
C LEU A 299 -26.73 -27.93 12.89
N ILE A 300 -27.31 -28.09 14.08
CA ILE A 300 -28.37 -27.21 14.60
C ILE A 300 -27.80 -25.88 15.06
N PHE A 301 -26.66 -25.84 15.75
CA PHE A 301 -26.13 -24.61 16.35
C PHE A 301 -25.07 -23.94 15.49
N TRP A 302 -24.13 -24.72 14.97
CA TRP A 302 -23.00 -24.13 14.23
C TRP A 302 -23.39 -23.73 12.80
N LEU A 303 -24.09 -24.57 12.05
CA LEU A 303 -24.38 -24.30 10.64
C LEU A 303 -25.23 -23.03 10.41
N PRO A 304 -26.33 -22.79 11.16
CA PRO A 304 -27.05 -21.52 11.06
C PRO A 304 -26.19 -20.32 11.49
N SER A 305 -25.44 -20.43 12.58
CA SER A 305 -24.55 -19.37 13.05
C SER A 305 -23.50 -19.01 11.99
N TYR A 306 -22.91 -20.00 11.36
CA TYR A 306 -21.94 -19.82 10.26
C TYR A 306 -22.59 -19.11 9.06
N PHE A 307 -23.78 -19.53 8.66
CA PHE A 307 -24.50 -18.93 7.54
C PHE A 307 -24.84 -17.46 7.81
N PHE A 308 -25.46 -17.17 8.95
CA PHE A 308 -25.84 -15.81 9.31
C PHE A 308 -24.62 -14.92 9.51
N TYR A 309 -23.57 -15.40 10.17
CA TYR A 309 -22.32 -14.66 10.30
C TYR A 309 -21.69 -14.34 8.94
N SER A 310 -21.57 -15.32 8.06
CA SER A 310 -21.02 -15.13 6.72
C SER A 310 -21.83 -14.11 5.90
N ARG A 311 -23.17 -14.19 6.00
CA ARG A 311 -24.06 -13.26 5.29
C ARG A 311 -23.97 -11.84 5.86
N SER A 312 -23.97 -11.72 7.18
CA SER A 312 -23.83 -10.42 7.86
C SER A 312 -22.49 -9.76 7.55
N MET A 313 -21.39 -10.51 7.60
CA MET A 313 -20.06 -10.00 7.23
C MET A 313 -20.06 -9.45 5.80
N LYS A 314 -20.65 -10.17 4.87
CA LYS A 314 -20.72 -9.72 3.47
C LYS A 314 -21.54 -8.44 3.29
N LEU A 315 -22.67 -8.33 3.99
CA LEU A 315 -23.57 -7.17 3.91
C LEU A 315 -22.97 -5.95 4.62
N LEU A 316 -22.42 -6.13 5.83
CA LEU A 316 -21.87 -5.04 6.64
C LEU A 316 -20.54 -4.51 6.13
N SER A 317 -19.79 -5.30 5.37
CA SER A 317 -18.50 -4.89 4.82
C SER A 317 -18.58 -4.41 3.37
N SER A 318 -19.77 -4.08 2.86
CA SER A 318 -19.96 -3.62 1.48
C SER A 318 -19.22 -4.50 0.44
N ASN A 319 -19.16 -5.81 0.68
CA ASN A 319 -18.38 -6.80 -0.07
C ASN A 319 -16.84 -6.66 -0.01
N VAL A 320 -16.30 -5.71 0.76
CA VAL A 320 -14.85 -5.52 0.92
C VAL A 320 -14.19 -6.70 1.65
N ARG A 321 -14.91 -7.40 2.53
CA ARG A 321 -14.38 -8.54 3.29
C ARG A 321 -15.23 -9.79 3.13
N SER A 322 -14.60 -10.92 2.85
CA SER A 322 -15.24 -12.24 2.89
C SER A 322 -14.69 -13.08 4.03
N GLN A 323 -15.51 -13.99 4.56
CA GLN A 323 -15.09 -14.91 5.62
C GLN A 323 -13.91 -15.81 5.19
N LYS A 324 -13.91 -16.26 3.93
CA LYS A 324 -12.79 -17.03 3.35
C LYS A 324 -11.47 -16.28 3.48
N TRP A 325 -11.44 -15.02 3.04
CA TRP A 325 -10.22 -14.23 3.07
C TRP A 325 -9.82 -13.85 4.49
N SER A 326 -10.77 -13.54 5.37
CA SER A 326 -10.50 -13.34 6.80
C SER A 326 -9.76 -14.53 7.39
N GLN A 327 -10.24 -15.74 7.15
CA GLN A 327 -9.62 -16.95 7.69
C GLN A 327 -8.25 -17.26 7.09
N ILE A 328 -8.02 -16.95 5.81
CA ILE A 328 -6.69 -17.08 5.18
C ILE A 328 -5.70 -16.11 5.83
N ILE A 329 -6.10 -14.85 6.03
CA ILE A 329 -5.29 -13.81 6.68
C ILE A 329 -4.97 -14.22 8.12
N ASP A 330 -5.99 -14.60 8.90
CA ASP A 330 -5.84 -15.01 10.29
C ASP A 330 -4.94 -16.26 10.41
N THR A 331 -5.11 -17.25 9.53
CA THR A 331 -4.24 -18.43 9.49
C THR A 331 -2.79 -18.07 9.22
N THR A 332 -2.58 -17.13 8.30
CA THR A 332 -1.23 -16.68 7.91
C THR A 332 -0.51 -15.95 9.03
N LEU A 333 -1.23 -15.12 9.79
CA LEU A 333 -0.66 -14.26 10.82
C LEU A 333 -0.59 -14.93 12.20
N ALA A 334 -1.51 -15.85 12.52
CA ALA A 334 -1.67 -16.41 13.86
C ALA A 334 -0.38 -16.97 14.47
N PRO A 335 0.44 -17.81 13.80
CA PRO A 335 1.66 -18.34 14.40
C PRO A 335 2.66 -17.27 14.83
N SER A 336 2.63 -16.11 14.18
CA SER A 336 3.54 -15.00 14.47
C SER A 336 3.02 -14.05 15.56
N LEU A 337 1.70 -14.00 15.77
CA LEU A 337 1.05 -13.04 16.66
C LEU A 337 0.75 -13.58 18.06
N ILE A 338 0.49 -14.89 18.21
CA ILE A 338 0.06 -15.45 19.51
C ILE A 338 1.04 -15.16 20.64
N ILE A 339 2.34 -15.40 20.46
CA ILE A 339 3.32 -15.17 21.52
C ILE A 339 3.47 -13.69 21.87
N PRO A 340 3.64 -12.75 20.90
CA PRO A 340 3.69 -11.32 21.20
C PRO A 340 2.44 -10.80 21.92
N VAL A 341 1.24 -11.21 21.50
CA VAL A 341 -0.03 -10.81 22.12
C VAL A 341 -0.13 -11.31 23.54
N PHE A 342 0.22 -12.58 23.78
CA PHE A 342 0.20 -13.17 25.12
C PHE A 342 1.16 -12.47 26.09
N LEU A 343 2.42 -12.30 25.67
CA LEU A 343 3.43 -11.63 26.48
C LEU A 343 3.04 -10.20 26.81
N GLU A 344 2.53 -9.45 25.82
CA GLU A 344 2.10 -8.06 26.05
C GLU A 344 0.92 -7.97 27.01
N THR A 345 -0.04 -8.91 26.92
CA THR A 345 -1.18 -8.97 27.84
C THR A 345 -0.74 -9.23 29.29
N LEU A 346 0.34 -10.00 29.50
CA LEU A 346 0.96 -10.22 30.80
C LEU A 346 1.83 -9.05 31.29
N GLY A 347 1.95 -7.97 30.53
CA GLY A 347 2.76 -6.81 30.89
C GLY A 347 4.23 -6.94 30.55
N ILE A 348 4.65 -7.96 29.78
CA ILE A 348 6.02 -8.09 29.26
C ILE A 348 6.13 -7.22 28.01
N ARG A 349 6.50 -5.96 28.22
CA ARG A 349 6.44 -4.89 27.21
C ARG A 349 7.67 -4.87 26.29
N GLU A 350 7.45 -4.65 25.02
CA GLU A 350 8.48 -4.19 24.07
C GLU A 350 8.47 -2.66 24.04
N THR A 351 9.59 -2.06 24.43
CA THR A 351 9.71 -0.58 24.50
C THR A 351 10.45 0.01 23.29
N LYS A 352 11.10 -0.83 22.47
CA LYS A 352 11.89 -0.35 21.33
C LYS A 352 11.05 -0.26 20.07
N PHE A 353 10.84 0.98 19.60
CA PHE A 353 10.27 1.23 18.30
C PHE A 353 11.26 0.79 17.18
N LYS A 354 10.80 -0.09 16.29
CA LYS A 354 11.55 -0.49 15.09
C LYS A 354 10.80 -0.02 13.86
N VAL A 355 11.43 0.87 13.10
CA VAL A 355 10.86 1.38 11.84
C VAL A 355 10.59 0.22 10.87
N THR A 356 9.41 0.19 10.30
CA THR A 356 9.05 -0.77 9.25
C THR A 356 9.65 -0.29 7.93
N ARG A 357 10.63 -1.03 7.41
CA ARG A 357 11.18 -0.72 6.08
C ARG A 357 10.15 -1.07 5.01
N LYS A 358 9.91 -0.14 4.11
CA LYS A 358 9.05 -0.29 2.92
C LYS A 358 9.86 -0.29 1.61
N ASP A 359 11.18 -0.06 1.71
CA ASP A 359 12.08 -0.10 0.56
C ASP A 359 12.18 -1.50 -0.02
N LYS A 360 12.38 -1.60 -1.32
CA LYS A 360 12.71 -2.86 -2.00
C LYS A 360 14.13 -3.31 -1.66
N THR A 361 14.30 -3.94 -0.50
CA THR A 361 15.59 -4.49 -0.08
C THR A 361 15.87 -5.87 -0.66
N THR A 362 14.86 -6.54 -1.18
CA THR A 362 14.97 -7.91 -1.72
C THR A 362 14.22 -8.04 -3.04
N ASN A 363 14.75 -8.86 -3.95
CA ASN A 363 14.08 -9.20 -5.20
C ASN A 363 12.91 -10.19 -5.01
N ARG A 364 12.59 -10.59 -3.78
CA ARG A 364 11.55 -11.55 -3.45
C ARG A 364 10.76 -11.11 -2.22
N SER A 365 9.44 -11.16 -2.32
CA SER A 365 8.53 -10.76 -1.25
C SER A 365 8.38 -11.79 -0.12
N GLY A 366 8.77 -13.05 -0.31
CA GLY A 366 8.53 -14.16 0.61
C GLY A 366 9.51 -14.27 1.77
N SER A 367 9.13 -15.07 2.78
CA SER A 367 9.93 -15.39 3.96
C SER A 367 9.82 -16.87 4.32
N LEU A 368 10.91 -17.61 4.22
CA LEU A 368 10.94 -19.03 4.58
C LEU A 368 10.69 -19.28 6.08
N TRP A 369 11.19 -18.40 6.95
CA TRP A 369 10.96 -18.50 8.39
C TRP A 369 9.48 -18.40 8.76
N ASN A 370 8.75 -17.51 8.11
CA ASN A 370 7.31 -17.38 8.33
C ASN A 370 6.50 -18.54 7.73
N MET A 371 7.11 -19.34 6.86
CA MET A 371 6.48 -20.51 6.24
C MET A 371 6.58 -21.77 7.12
N LEU A 372 7.64 -21.90 7.95
CA LEU A 372 7.92 -23.10 8.74
C LEU A 372 6.77 -23.55 9.65
N PRO A 373 6.13 -22.69 10.46
CA PRO A 373 5.01 -23.11 11.30
C PRO A 373 3.84 -23.69 10.50
N HIS A 374 3.55 -23.11 9.34
CA HIS A 374 2.48 -23.58 8.47
C HIS A 374 2.81 -24.93 7.84
N LEU A 375 4.07 -25.16 7.43
CA LEU A 375 4.53 -26.44 6.94
C LEU A 375 4.35 -27.55 7.99
N LEU A 376 4.75 -27.27 9.24
CA LEU A 376 4.54 -28.21 10.34
C LEU A 376 3.06 -28.56 10.52
N LEU A 377 2.19 -27.54 10.53
CA LEU A 377 0.74 -27.75 10.67
C LEU A 377 0.14 -28.52 9.47
N VAL A 378 0.65 -28.33 8.26
CA VAL A 378 0.25 -29.10 7.07
C VAL A 378 0.64 -30.56 7.23
N VAL A 379 1.88 -30.85 7.64
CA VAL A 379 2.33 -32.23 7.86
C VAL A 379 1.46 -32.92 8.92
N LEU A 380 1.20 -32.25 10.03
CA LEU A 380 0.33 -32.76 11.09
C LEU A 380 -1.12 -32.97 10.60
N SER A 381 -1.66 -32.04 9.81
CA SER A 381 -3.01 -32.16 9.24
C SER A 381 -3.13 -33.35 8.28
N VAL A 382 -2.13 -33.56 7.42
CA VAL A 382 -2.11 -34.71 6.50
C VAL A 382 -1.98 -36.02 7.27
N ALA A 383 -1.07 -36.08 8.25
CA ALA A 383 -0.95 -37.27 9.13
C ALA A 383 -2.25 -37.55 9.88
N ALA A 384 -2.92 -36.49 10.37
CA ALA A 384 -4.23 -36.60 11.03
C ALA A 384 -5.30 -37.14 10.10
N ILE A 385 -5.40 -36.68 8.86
CA ILE A 385 -6.35 -37.19 7.87
C ILE A 385 -6.07 -38.66 7.60
N ILE A 386 -4.84 -39.05 7.34
CA ILE A 386 -4.46 -40.44 7.05
C ILE A 386 -4.82 -41.34 8.23
N ARG A 387 -4.38 -41.00 9.46
CA ARG A 387 -4.66 -41.81 10.66
C ARG A 387 -6.17 -41.92 10.92
N PHE A 388 -6.88 -40.78 10.80
CA PHE A 388 -8.30 -40.73 11.16
C PHE A 388 -9.21 -41.43 10.16
N THR A 389 -8.84 -41.53 8.90
CA THR A 389 -9.59 -42.23 7.85
C THR A 389 -9.21 -43.70 7.75
N TRP A 390 -8.07 -44.14 8.32
CA TRP A 390 -7.58 -45.50 8.23
C TRP A 390 -8.54 -46.49 8.85
N GLY A 391 -8.96 -47.47 8.09
CA GLY A 391 -9.85 -48.56 8.55
C GLY A 391 -11.32 -48.16 8.77
N LYS A 392 -11.73 -46.95 8.40
CA LYS A 392 -13.12 -46.47 8.51
C LYS A 392 -13.86 -46.64 7.18
N TYR A 393 -14.99 -47.31 7.22
CA TYR A 393 -15.84 -47.54 6.03
C TYR A 393 -17.32 -47.31 6.36
N GLY A 394 -18.15 -47.05 5.35
CA GLY A 394 -19.59 -46.89 5.47
C GLY A 394 -20.01 -45.80 6.48
N MET A 395 -20.87 -46.15 7.41
CA MET A 395 -21.41 -45.22 8.42
C MET A 395 -20.34 -44.63 9.34
N ALA A 396 -19.26 -45.34 9.63
CA ALA A 396 -18.15 -44.82 10.42
C ALA A 396 -17.49 -43.64 9.73
N LEU A 397 -17.38 -43.64 8.41
CA LEU A 397 -16.86 -42.53 7.64
C LEU A 397 -17.84 -41.35 7.65
N VAL A 398 -19.15 -41.60 7.56
CA VAL A 398 -20.19 -40.55 7.64
C VAL A 398 -20.12 -39.80 8.98
N TYR A 399 -20.08 -40.54 10.11
CA TYR A 399 -19.93 -39.90 11.43
C TYR A 399 -18.59 -39.15 11.60
N SER A 400 -17.56 -39.58 10.88
CA SER A 400 -16.25 -38.95 10.88
C SER A 400 -16.16 -37.73 9.97
N SER A 401 -17.16 -37.51 9.11
CA SER A 401 -17.14 -36.45 8.06
C SER A 401 -16.91 -35.04 8.60
N VAL A 402 -17.41 -34.74 9.79
CA VAL A 402 -17.24 -33.43 10.45
C VAL A 402 -15.76 -33.12 10.70
N ILE A 403 -15.03 -34.08 11.28
CA ILE A 403 -13.61 -33.91 11.59
C ILE A 403 -12.79 -33.85 10.29
N ILE A 404 -13.12 -34.68 9.32
CA ILE A 404 -12.48 -34.67 8.00
C ILE A 404 -12.73 -33.33 7.32
N TYR A 405 -13.95 -32.80 7.37
CA TYR A 405 -14.28 -31.47 6.83
C TYR A 405 -13.40 -30.39 7.45
N TRP A 406 -13.28 -30.34 8.79
CA TRP A 406 -12.48 -29.33 9.46
C TRP A 406 -10.98 -29.49 9.18
N LEU A 407 -10.46 -30.71 9.10
CA LEU A 407 -9.07 -30.97 8.72
C LEU A 407 -8.80 -30.48 7.29
N CYS A 408 -9.67 -30.81 6.33
CA CYS A 408 -9.54 -30.37 4.94
C CYS A 408 -9.69 -28.85 4.79
N TYR A 409 -10.66 -28.26 5.48
CA TYR A 409 -10.89 -26.82 5.47
C TYR A 409 -9.69 -26.03 6.00
N ASN A 410 -9.13 -26.45 7.14
CA ASN A 410 -7.92 -25.85 7.69
C ASN A 410 -6.69 -26.10 6.82
N LEU A 411 -6.57 -27.30 6.24
CA LEU A 411 -5.47 -27.63 5.32
C LEU A 411 -5.45 -26.69 4.11
N ILE A 412 -6.61 -26.39 3.53
CA ILE A 412 -6.70 -25.41 2.43
C ILE A 412 -6.19 -24.04 2.87
N ALA A 413 -6.63 -23.52 4.03
CA ALA A 413 -6.15 -22.24 4.54
C ALA A 413 -4.64 -22.22 4.82
N LEU A 414 -4.09 -23.34 5.34
CA LEU A 414 -2.64 -23.50 5.54
C LEU A 414 -1.87 -23.53 4.22
N LEU A 415 -2.40 -24.13 3.17
CA LEU A 415 -1.80 -24.13 1.83
C LEU A 415 -1.75 -22.71 1.25
N TYR A 416 -2.81 -21.89 1.45
CA TYR A 416 -2.77 -20.47 1.11
C TYR A 416 -1.69 -19.71 1.90
N ALA A 417 -1.56 -19.97 3.19
CA ALA A 417 -0.54 -19.34 4.04
C ALA A 417 0.89 -19.70 3.59
N ILE A 418 1.12 -20.95 3.18
CA ILE A 418 2.39 -21.38 2.59
C ILE A 418 2.63 -20.67 1.24
N ALA A 419 1.60 -20.64 0.38
CA ALA A 419 1.68 -19.96 -0.90
C ALA A 419 2.00 -18.46 -0.72
N PHE A 420 1.36 -17.80 0.23
CA PHE A 420 1.62 -16.42 0.60
C PHE A 420 3.07 -16.23 1.10
N SER A 421 3.49 -17.01 2.11
CA SER A 421 4.81 -16.89 2.73
C SER A 421 5.95 -17.22 1.77
N GLY A 422 5.73 -18.09 0.79
CA GLY A 422 6.67 -18.39 -0.28
C GLY A 422 6.98 -17.20 -1.19
N GLY A 423 6.11 -16.21 -1.24
CA GLY A 423 6.30 -14.94 -1.95
C GLY A 423 6.42 -15.05 -3.46
N ARG A 424 6.60 -13.90 -4.08
CA ARG A 424 6.75 -13.73 -5.52
C ARG A 424 7.97 -12.87 -5.83
N SER A 425 8.56 -13.01 -7.00
CA SER A 425 9.63 -12.15 -7.49
C SER A 425 9.09 -10.77 -7.87
N MET A 426 9.76 -9.73 -7.44
CA MET A 426 9.43 -8.33 -7.75
C MET A 426 10.45 -7.73 -8.73
N PRO A 427 10.27 -7.89 -10.05
CA PRO A 427 11.25 -7.44 -11.03
C PRO A 427 11.26 -5.93 -11.25
N ARG A 428 10.19 -5.21 -10.85
CA ARG A 428 10.02 -3.78 -11.09
C ARG A 428 10.44 -2.94 -9.91
N LYS A 429 11.10 -1.81 -10.17
CA LYS A 429 11.54 -0.84 -9.15
C LYS A 429 10.40 0.07 -8.69
N SER A 430 9.48 0.48 -9.59
CA SER A 430 8.36 1.37 -9.30
C SER A 430 7.02 0.70 -9.57
N THR A 431 6.01 1.10 -8.84
CA THR A 431 4.62 0.73 -9.06
C THR A 431 4.08 1.50 -10.27
N ARG A 432 3.23 0.88 -11.05
CA ARG A 432 2.50 1.51 -12.14
C ARG A 432 1.07 1.75 -11.67
N ILE A 433 0.59 2.95 -11.93
CA ILE A 433 -0.77 3.38 -11.63
C ILE A 433 -1.52 3.43 -12.97
N SER A 434 -2.68 2.81 -13.04
CA SER A 434 -3.57 2.94 -14.19
C SER A 434 -4.10 4.37 -14.23
N VAL A 435 -4.03 4.98 -15.39
CA VAL A 435 -4.47 6.35 -15.64
C VAL A 435 -5.25 6.38 -16.96
N ASP A 436 -5.96 7.44 -17.20
CA ASP A 436 -6.58 7.72 -18.48
C ASP A 436 -6.45 9.22 -18.78
N GLU A 437 -5.21 9.64 -19.10
CA GLU A 437 -4.88 11.03 -19.33
C GLU A 437 -4.59 11.30 -20.81
N PRO A 438 -5.00 12.44 -21.34
CA PRO A 438 -4.57 12.88 -22.66
C PRO A 438 -3.05 12.96 -22.71
N ALA A 439 -2.47 12.52 -23.83
CA ALA A 439 -1.05 12.54 -24.06
C ALA A 439 -0.75 12.97 -25.49
N VAL A 440 0.18 13.91 -25.65
CA VAL A 440 0.67 14.33 -26.95
C VAL A 440 2.19 14.10 -26.97
N LEU A 441 2.66 13.35 -27.96
CA LEU A 441 4.07 13.08 -28.19
C LEU A 441 4.56 13.90 -29.37
N THR A 442 5.49 14.82 -29.14
CA THR A 442 6.18 15.56 -30.20
C THR A 442 7.58 15.00 -30.36
N ALA A 443 7.91 14.51 -31.55
CA ALA A 443 9.22 13.97 -31.84
C ALA A 443 10.31 15.04 -31.64
N LEU A 444 11.39 14.68 -30.95
CA LEU A 444 12.56 15.53 -30.78
C LEU A 444 13.64 15.11 -31.78
N PRO A 445 14.41 16.06 -32.39
CA PRO A 445 15.54 15.75 -33.21
C PRO A 445 16.60 14.94 -32.44
N VAL A 446 17.36 14.12 -33.15
CA VAL A 446 18.44 13.32 -32.54
C VAL A 446 19.51 14.24 -31.98
N GLU A 447 20.08 13.92 -30.80
CA GLU A 447 21.00 14.77 -30.02
C GLU A 447 22.20 15.32 -30.83
N ASP A 448 22.62 14.65 -31.89
CA ASP A 448 23.70 15.12 -32.80
C ASP A 448 23.33 16.37 -33.65
N GLU A 449 22.05 16.70 -33.79
CA GLU A 449 21.60 17.93 -34.46
C GLU A 449 21.47 19.13 -33.50
N TRP A 450 21.26 18.87 -32.22
CA TRP A 450 21.18 19.94 -31.21
C TRP A 450 22.54 20.63 -30.99
N SER A 451 23.64 19.90 -30.95
CA SER A 451 24.98 20.48 -30.81
C SER A 451 25.35 21.38 -32.00
N LYS A 452 24.88 21.06 -33.20
CA LYS A 452 25.11 21.85 -34.41
C LYS A 452 24.24 23.11 -34.49
N LEU A 453 23.03 23.09 -33.90
CA LEU A 453 22.15 24.25 -33.86
C LEU A 453 22.56 25.26 -32.77
N THR A 454 23.21 24.81 -31.70
CA THR A 454 23.73 25.70 -30.62
C THR A 454 25.11 26.27 -30.93
N GLU A 455 25.91 25.66 -31.81
CA GLU A 455 27.22 26.22 -32.26
C GLU A 455 27.07 27.30 -33.32
N GLY A 456 25.89 27.42 -33.98
CA GLY A 456 25.67 28.40 -35.09
C GLY A 456 25.12 29.77 -34.69
N THR A 457 24.66 29.95 -33.46
CA THR A 457 24.13 31.22 -32.96
C THR A 457 24.79 31.56 -31.62
N GLY A 458 26.02 32.08 -31.70
CA GLY A 458 26.65 32.74 -30.57
C GLY A 458 25.87 34.01 -30.23
N GLU A 459 25.10 33.98 -29.24
CA GLU A 459 24.44 34.97 -28.37
C GLU A 459 22.95 34.58 -28.16
N ALA A 460 22.61 34.46 -26.89
CA ALA A 460 21.23 34.34 -26.35
C ALA A 460 20.49 33.01 -26.55
N VAL A 461 20.99 31.88 -26.00
CA VAL A 461 20.15 30.81 -25.49
C VAL A 461 20.67 30.38 -24.11
N ALA A 462 20.68 31.30 -23.19
CA ALA A 462 20.56 31.03 -21.76
C ALA A 462 19.09 31.29 -21.41
N GLU A 463 18.42 30.32 -20.87
CA GLU A 463 17.02 30.38 -20.38
C GLU A 463 15.94 30.28 -21.48
N GLY A 464 15.37 29.11 -21.67
CA GLY A 464 14.13 28.91 -22.39
C GLY A 464 14.25 28.24 -23.75
N GLY A 465 14.49 26.93 -23.78
CA GLY A 465 14.13 26.14 -24.94
C GLY A 465 12.60 26.26 -25.12
N VAL A 466 12.18 26.86 -26.26
CA VAL A 466 10.78 27.06 -26.58
C VAL A 466 10.14 25.68 -26.79
N PHE A 467 9.58 25.13 -25.73
CA PHE A 467 8.53 24.15 -25.85
C PHE A 467 7.25 24.88 -26.28
N PRO A 468 6.40 24.30 -27.12
CA PRO A 468 5.11 24.90 -27.42
C PRO A 468 4.39 25.14 -26.08
N ASP A 469 4.02 26.39 -25.90
CA ASP A 469 3.34 26.89 -24.68
C ASP A 469 2.07 26.05 -24.48
N CYS A 470 1.82 25.58 -23.26
CA CYS A 470 0.63 24.80 -22.93
C CYS A 470 -0.69 25.57 -23.15
N SER A 471 -0.60 26.85 -23.49
CA SER A 471 -1.74 27.77 -23.64
C SER A 471 -2.14 28.06 -25.09
N SER A 472 -1.43 27.57 -26.13
CA SER A 472 -1.78 27.88 -27.52
C SER A 472 -2.57 26.75 -28.18
N ASP A 473 -3.87 26.95 -28.34
CA ASP A 473 -4.79 26.15 -29.17
C ASP A 473 -4.70 26.48 -30.68
N GLU A 474 -3.68 27.19 -31.14
CA GLU A 474 -3.53 27.52 -32.54
C GLU A 474 -2.87 26.36 -33.30
N THR A 475 -3.69 25.53 -33.93
CA THR A 475 -3.30 24.56 -34.95
C THR A 475 -3.28 25.28 -36.29
N ASP A 476 -2.11 25.71 -36.77
CA ASP A 476 -1.90 25.98 -38.19
C ASP A 476 -1.98 24.67 -38.97
N ASP A 477 -2.66 24.67 -40.11
CA ASP A 477 -3.08 23.53 -40.93
C ASP A 477 -1.93 22.69 -41.59
N GLU A 478 -0.66 22.99 -41.25
CA GLU A 478 0.49 22.15 -41.57
C GLU A 478 1.15 21.71 -40.25
N GLY A 479 0.61 20.66 -39.60
CA GLY A 479 1.13 20.10 -38.37
C GLY A 479 2.59 19.65 -38.51
N PRO A 480 3.45 19.92 -37.49
CA PRO A 480 4.85 19.50 -37.56
C PRO A 480 4.98 17.99 -37.73
N VAL A 481 5.82 17.58 -38.64
CA VAL A 481 6.14 16.16 -38.90
C VAL A 481 6.59 15.54 -37.58
N GLY A 482 5.73 14.66 -36.99
CA GLY A 482 6.07 13.90 -35.78
C GLY A 482 5.28 14.24 -34.52
N VAL A 483 4.06 14.77 -34.61
CA VAL A 483 3.13 14.91 -33.47
C VAL A 483 2.14 13.75 -33.46
N PHE A 484 2.02 13.07 -32.31
CA PHE A 484 1.15 11.91 -32.14
C PHE A 484 0.26 12.13 -30.91
N ALA A 485 -1.05 12.22 -31.16
CA ALA A 485 -2.04 12.28 -30.08
C ALA A 485 -2.38 10.87 -29.58
N GLY A 486 -2.64 10.75 -28.27
CA GLY A 486 -2.99 9.48 -27.66
C GLY A 486 -3.44 9.63 -26.21
N ARG A 487 -3.49 8.51 -25.51
CA ARG A 487 -3.86 8.49 -24.07
C ARG A 487 -2.82 7.72 -23.26
N ALA A 488 -2.37 8.32 -22.17
CA ALA A 488 -1.57 7.61 -21.17
C ALA A 488 -2.48 6.65 -20.41
N ILE A 489 -2.19 5.36 -20.49
CA ILE A 489 -2.99 4.29 -19.87
C ILE A 489 -2.39 3.76 -18.56
N ASN A 490 -1.10 3.93 -18.36
CA ASN A 490 -0.45 3.75 -17.07
C ASN A 490 0.80 4.60 -16.94
N MET A 491 1.03 5.06 -15.72
CA MET A 491 2.18 5.89 -15.36
C MET A 491 2.91 5.32 -14.15
N SER A 492 4.17 5.70 -13.99
CA SER A 492 5.00 5.40 -12.82
C SER A 492 6.05 6.50 -12.65
N ASP A 493 6.81 6.49 -11.54
CA ASP A 493 7.84 7.49 -11.25
C ASP A 493 8.85 7.78 -12.38
N GLY A 494 9.05 6.87 -13.29
CA GLY A 494 10.06 7.02 -14.35
C GLY A 494 9.58 6.52 -15.70
N GLY A 495 8.28 6.44 -15.94
CA GLY A 495 7.79 6.02 -17.23
C GLY A 495 6.29 6.08 -17.42
N VAL A 496 5.88 6.24 -18.67
CA VAL A 496 4.48 6.27 -19.09
C VAL A 496 4.28 5.28 -20.24
N LEU A 497 3.09 4.69 -20.28
CA LEU A 497 2.62 3.90 -21.41
C LEU A 497 1.49 4.65 -22.09
N VAL A 498 1.71 5.06 -23.33
CA VAL A 498 0.74 5.81 -24.14
C VAL A 498 0.15 4.89 -25.20
N ARG A 499 -1.16 4.87 -25.32
CA ARG A 499 -1.89 4.29 -26.44
C ARG A 499 -2.05 5.36 -27.52
N ILE A 500 -1.72 5.01 -28.74
CA ILE A 500 -1.77 5.88 -29.91
C ILE A 500 -2.55 5.12 -30.96
N ASP A 501 -3.56 5.76 -31.53
CA ASP A 501 -4.44 5.12 -32.52
C ASP A 501 -3.91 5.30 -33.96
N ASP A 502 -3.02 6.26 -34.20
CA ASP A 502 -2.34 6.50 -35.46
C ASP A 502 -1.09 5.64 -35.63
N PRO A 503 -0.66 5.34 -36.91
CA PRO A 503 0.55 4.64 -37.17
C PRO A 503 1.79 5.35 -36.58
N PHE A 504 2.60 4.62 -35.82
CA PHE A 504 3.74 5.18 -35.10
C PHE A 504 5.07 4.75 -35.74
N PRO A 505 5.96 5.69 -36.15
CA PRO A 505 7.23 5.37 -36.78
C PRO A 505 8.19 4.67 -35.79
N GLU A 506 8.76 3.53 -36.21
CA GLU A 506 9.69 2.77 -35.35
C GLU A 506 11.06 3.44 -35.16
N GLU A 507 11.40 4.42 -36.01
CA GLU A 507 12.70 5.10 -36.01
C GLU A 507 12.86 6.16 -34.94
N LEU A 508 11.75 6.75 -34.47
CA LEU A 508 11.74 7.83 -33.46
C LEU A 508 12.07 7.29 -32.07
N ARG A 509 12.96 7.96 -31.37
CA ARG A 509 13.44 7.52 -30.04
C ARG A 509 13.18 8.50 -28.91
N SER A 510 13.17 9.80 -29.17
CA SER A 510 13.07 10.86 -28.18
C SER A 510 11.86 11.74 -28.47
N PHE A 511 11.12 12.12 -27.39
CA PHE A 511 9.87 12.86 -27.49
C PHE A 511 9.78 13.91 -26.39
N ALA A 512 9.18 15.06 -26.68
CA ALA A 512 8.52 15.88 -25.71
C ALA A 512 7.13 15.27 -25.48
N VAL A 513 6.78 14.95 -24.24
CA VAL A 513 5.55 14.27 -23.86
C VAL A 513 4.71 15.22 -23.02
N ARG A 514 3.69 15.81 -23.61
CA ARG A 514 2.66 16.57 -22.90
C ARG A 514 1.66 15.61 -22.30
N LEU A 515 1.38 15.75 -21.00
CA LEU A 515 0.48 14.90 -20.24
C LEU A 515 -0.55 15.75 -19.50
N GLY A 516 -1.81 15.33 -19.56
CA GLY A 516 -2.95 16.00 -18.92
C GLY A 516 -3.47 17.20 -19.72
N ASP A 517 -4.69 17.58 -19.43
CA ASP A 517 -5.39 18.74 -20.03
C ASP A 517 -6.19 19.54 -18.99
N GLY A 518 -6.22 19.07 -17.74
CA GLY A 518 -6.99 19.65 -16.66
C GLY A 518 -6.14 20.49 -15.69
N ARG A 519 -6.40 20.31 -14.41
CA ARG A 519 -5.71 20.98 -13.29
C ARG A 519 -4.18 20.84 -13.34
N TYR A 520 -3.71 19.68 -13.76
CA TYR A 520 -2.30 19.38 -13.91
C TYR A 520 -1.99 19.09 -15.38
N CYS A 521 -1.13 19.91 -15.95
CA CYS A 521 -0.60 19.73 -17.29
C CYS A 521 0.92 19.92 -17.25
N THR A 522 1.65 18.96 -17.79
CA THR A 522 3.13 19.03 -17.80
C THR A 522 3.66 18.53 -19.13
N CYS A 523 4.85 19.03 -19.50
CA CYS A 523 5.58 18.56 -20.66
C CYS A 523 6.93 18.01 -20.17
N VAL A 524 7.15 16.72 -20.34
CA VAL A 524 8.34 16.00 -19.87
C VAL A 524 9.11 15.37 -21.02
N SER A 525 10.41 15.14 -20.83
CA SER A 525 11.22 14.42 -21.82
C SER A 525 10.94 12.91 -21.73
N GLY A 526 10.64 12.28 -22.86
CA GLY A 526 10.36 10.84 -22.96
C GLY A 526 11.28 10.14 -23.94
N ARG A 527 11.89 9.02 -23.54
CA ARG A 527 12.67 8.15 -24.41
C ARG A 527 11.94 6.83 -24.65
N LEU A 528 11.74 6.46 -25.92
CA LEU A 528 11.08 5.21 -26.28
C LEU A 528 11.90 4.00 -25.82
N VAL A 529 11.30 3.18 -24.97
CA VAL A 529 11.88 1.92 -24.48
C VAL A 529 11.36 0.74 -25.26
N ARG A 530 10.07 0.77 -25.61
CA ARG A 530 9.42 -0.33 -26.32
C ARG A 530 8.18 0.18 -27.05
N LEU A 531 8.05 -0.23 -28.29
CA LEU A 531 6.85 -0.09 -29.10
C LEU A 531 6.24 -1.47 -29.32
N PHE A 532 4.92 -1.59 -29.26
CA PHE A 532 4.21 -2.81 -29.62
C PHE A 532 2.79 -2.48 -30.08
N GLN A 533 2.30 -3.29 -30.98
CA GLN A 533 0.93 -3.21 -31.48
C GLN A 533 0.07 -4.25 -30.77
N SER A 534 -1.15 -3.90 -30.44
CA SER A 534 -2.13 -4.83 -29.90
C SER A 534 -3.46 -4.65 -30.62
N LYS A 535 -4.07 -5.77 -30.96
CA LYS A 535 -5.43 -5.81 -31.54
C LYS A 535 -6.43 -6.06 -30.41
N CYS A 536 -7.40 -5.17 -30.30
CA CYS A 536 -8.55 -5.37 -29.42
C CYS A 536 -9.83 -5.31 -30.28
N GLY A 537 -10.32 -6.50 -30.68
CA GLY A 537 -11.39 -6.58 -31.69
C GLY A 537 -10.86 -6.20 -33.09
N ASP A 538 -11.56 -5.31 -33.79
CA ASP A 538 -11.18 -4.80 -35.11
C ASP A 538 -10.24 -3.58 -35.07
N ASP A 539 -10.01 -2.99 -33.88
CA ASP A 539 -9.14 -1.83 -33.71
C ASP A 539 -7.69 -2.22 -33.45
N GLU A 540 -6.79 -1.70 -34.27
CA GLU A 540 -5.33 -1.80 -34.09
C GLU A 540 -4.84 -0.52 -33.42
N SER A 541 -4.31 -0.64 -32.19
CA SER A 541 -3.70 0.47 -31.46
C SER A 541 -2.22 0.21 -31.21
N TRP A 542 -1.43 1.28 -31.27
CA TRP A 542 -0.02 1.28 -30.93
C TRP A 542 0.17 1.63 -29.45
N TYR A 543 1.15 1.00 -28.82
CA TYR A 543 1.50 1.23 -27.42
C TYR A 543 2.96 1.61 -27.31
N ALA A 544 3.22 2.88 -26.97
CA ALA A 544 4.56 3.41 -26.76
C ALA A 544 4.89 3.43 -25.26
N ALA A 545 5.85 2.61 -24.84
CA ALA A 545 6.37 2.64 -23.46
C ALA A 545 7.56 3.60 -23.44
N LEU A 546 7.42 4.70 -22.75
CA LEU A 546 8.41 5.77 -22.63
C LEU A 546 9.04 5.77 -21.24
N ARG A 547 10.34 5.99 -21.19
CA ARG A 547 11.06 6.37 -19.98
C ARG A 547 11.04 7.88 -19.87
N ILE A 548 10.62 8.40 -18.70
CA ILE A 548 10.50 9.83 -18.46
C ILE A 548 11.74 10.33 -17.75
N GLU A 549 12.19 11.51 -18.17
CA GLU A 549 13.25 12.28 -17.54
C GLU A 549 12.74 13.72 -17.32
N HIS A 550 12.83 14.19 -16.06
CA HIS A 550 12.43 15.54 -15.69
C HIS A 550 13.61 16.48 -15.87
N ARG A 551 13.40 17.62 -16.53
CA ARG A 551 14.41 18.65 -16.76
C ARG A 551 14.43 19.70 -15.66
N SER A 552 13.26 19.93 -15.03
CA SER A 552 13.10 20.90 -13.95
C SER A 552 12.42 20.29 -12.74
N LEU A 553 12.58 20.97 -11.61
CA LEU A 553 11.86 20.61 -10.38
C LEU A 553 10.35 20.75 -10.59
N GLU A 554 9.90 21.80 -11.29
CA GLU A 554 8.48 22.06 -11.50
C GLU A 554 7.81 20.99 -12.36
N GLU A 555 8.46 20.55 -13.45
CA GLU A 555 7.99 19.41 -14.25
C GLU A 555 7.78 18.18 -13.37
N ARG A 556 8.74 17.86 -12.49
CA ARG A 556 8.65 16.74 -11.58
C ARG A 556 7.51 16.91 -10.58
N ARG A 557 7.33 18.12 -10.03
CA ARG A 557 6.28 18.44 -9.08
C ARG A 557 4.90 18.22 -9.68
N ILE A 558 4.64 18.74 -10.88
CA ILE A 558 3.36 18.60 -11.58
C ILE A 558 3.15 17.13 -12.03
N TYR A 559 4.18 16.46 -12.53
CA TYR A 559 4.11 15.05 -12.91
C TYR A 559 3.73 14.16 -11.72
N ASP A 560 4.28 14.40 -10.53
CA ASP A 560 3.93 13.67 -9.32
C ASP A 560 2.47 13.96 -8.89
N GLN A 561 1.95 15.19 -9.07
CA GLN A 561 0.54 15.50 -8.83
C GLN A 561 -0.36 14.77 -9.83
N LEU A 562 -0.04 14.83 -11.11
CA LEU A 562 -0.78 14.10 -12.15
C LEU A 562 -0.83 12.59 -11.88
N LEU A 563 0.22 12.04 -11.28
CA LEU A 563 0.30 10.61 -10.97
C LEU A 563 -0.45 10.22 -9.69
N TYR A 564 -0.44 11.06 -8.64
CA TYR A 564 -0.88 10.67 -7.30
C TYR A 564 -2.14 11.39 -6.82
N ASP A 565 -2.48 12.58 -7.33
CA ASP A 565 -3.71 13.30 -6.93
C ASP A 565 -4.94 12.76 -7.67
N ARG A 566 -5.31 11.51 -7.34
CA ARG A 566 -6.39 10.77 -8.00
C ARG A 566 -7.23 10.02 -6.99
N GLU A 567 -8.49 9.79 -7.33
CA GLU A 567 -9.27 8.74 -6.71
C GLU A 567 -8.71 7.40 -7.20
N THR A 568 -8.04 6.68 -6.32
CA THR A 568 -7.77 5.28 -6.63
C THR A 568 -9.09 4.55 -6.52
N GLY A 569 -9.65 4.19 -7.66
CA GLY A 569 -10.80 3.31 -7.70
C GLY A 569 -10.43 2.00 -7.01
N ILE A 570 -10.97 1.74 -5.82
CA ILE A 570 -11.12 0.37 -5.36
C ILE A 570 -12.06 -0.22 -6.38
N ALA A 571 -11.70 -1.34 -6.99
CA ALA A 571 -12.59 -2.03 -7.87
C ALA A 571 -13.91 -2.28 -7.13
N GLU A 572 -14.94 -1.52 -7.47
CA GLU A 572 -16.24 -1.56 -6.80
C GLU A 572 -16.90 -2.94 -6.95
N GLU A 573 -16.53 -3.67 -8.00
CA GLU A 573 -16.95 -5.04 -8.23
C GLU A 573 -15.76 -5.99 -8.29
N LEU A 574 -15.40 -6.49 -7.11
CA LEU A 574 -14.50 -7.64 -7.06
C LEU A 574 -15.27 -8.89 -7.48
N ASP A 575 -14.72 -9.62 -8.45
CA ASP A 575 -15.31 -10.87 -8.93
C ASP A 575 -15.36 -11.91 -7.80
N SER A 576 -16.44 -11.84 -7.01
CA SER A 576 -16.66 -12.66 -5.82
C SER A 576 -17.02 -14.13 -6.12
N TRP A 577 -17.16 -14.49 -7.40
CA TRP A 577 -17.61 -15.80 -7.86
C TRP A 577 -16.48 -16.84 -7.96
N ASN A 578 -15.22 -16.44 -7.81
CA ASN A 578 -14.11 -17.39 -7.85
C ASN A 578 -14.18 -18.39 -6.70
N THR A 579 -14.25 -19.67 -7.08
CA THR A 579 -14.19 -20.75 -6.11
C THR A 579 -12.77 -20.91 -5.57
N THR A 580 -12.64 -21.62 -4.43
CA THR A 580 -11.33 -22.00 -3.90
C THR A 580 -10.52 -22.83 -4.90
N TYR A 581 -11.19 -23.63 -5.72
CA TYR A 581 -10.56 -24.41 -6.78
C TYR A 581 -9.94 -23.51 -7.84
N ASP A 582 -10.68 -22.51 -8.34
CA ASP A 582 -10.18 -21.55 -9.34
C ASP A 582 -8.96 -20.79 -8.84
N ASP A 583 -8.98 -20.38 -7.58
CA ASP A 583 -7.85 -19.71 -6.94
C ASP A 583 -6.60 -20.61 -6.88
N ILE A 584 -6.76 -21.85 -6.45
CA ILE A 584 -5.66 -22.82 -6.36
C ILE A 584 -5.08 -23.08 -7.74
N VAL A 585 -5.94 -23.36 -8.73
CA VAL A 585 -5.53 -23.59 -10.13
C VAL A 585 -4.78 -22.37 -10.68
N ARG A 586 -5.28 -21.15 -10.44
CA ARG A 586 -4.63 -19.91 -10.83
C ARG A 586 -3.24 -19.79 -10.19
N ILE A 587 -3.13 -19.92 -8.87
CA ILE A 587 -1.86 -19.82 -8.12
C ILE A 587 -0.85 -20.84 -8.65
N VAL A 588 -1.24 -22.10 -8.81
CA VAL A 588 -0.36 -23.16 -9.31
C VAL A 588 0.08 -22.87 -10.73
N ARG A 589 -0.86 -22.55 -11.64
CA ARG A 589 -0.57 -22.21 -13.05
C ARG A 589 0.40 -21.03 -13.17
N MET A 590 0.18 -19.97 -12.41
CA MET A 590 1.03 -18.78 -12.44
C MET A 590 2.42 -19.06 -11.87
N ARG A 591 2.54 -19.88 -10.83
CA ARG A 591 3.85 -20.30 -10.29
C ARG A 591 4.62 -21.17 -11.26
N ILE A 592 3.96 -22.12 -11.92
CA ILE A 592 4.60 -22.94 -12.97
C ILE A 592 5.09 -22.05 -14.11
N ARG A 593 4.26 -21.10 -14.58
CA ARG A 593 4.66 -20.15 -15.62
C ARG A 593 5.88 -19.32 -15.19
N ALA A 594 5.91 -18.84 -13.96
CA ALA A 594 7.05 -18.09 -13.43
C ALA A 594 8.34 -18.94 -13.34
N LEU A 595 8.24 -20.21 -12.97
CA LEU A 595 9.37 -21.14 -12.97
C LEU A 595 9.88 -21.42 -14.39
N LEU A 596 8.97 -21.68 -15.32
CA LEU A 596 9.33 -21.91 -16.72
C LEU A 596 9.98 -20.69 -17.38
N SER A 597 9.49 -19.48 -17.09
CA SER A 597 10.11 -18.25 -17.59
C SER A 597 11.54 -18.07 -17.06
N ARG A 598 11.77 -18.33 -15.77
CA ARG A 598 13.11 -18.30 -15.16
C ARG A 598 14.04 -19.33 -15.78
N TYR A 599 13.54 -20.55 -16.00
CA TYR A 599 14.31 -21.59 -16.67
C TYR A 599 14.71 -21.19 -18.11
N ARG A 600 13.79 -20.58 -18.87
CA ARG A 600 14.09 -20.08 -20.23
C ARG A 600 15.18 -19.00 -20.20
N VAL A 601 15.09 -18.03 -19.29
CA VAL A 601 16.10 -16.97 -19.12
C VAL A 601 17.45 -17.55 -18.69
N TRP A 602 17.46 -18.51 -17.77
CA TRP A 602 18.69 -19.19 -17.35
C TRP A 602 19.32 -19.96 -18.52
N ARG A 603 18.51 -20.68 -19.30
CA ARG A 603 18.96 -21.43 -20.47
C ARG A 603 19.53 -20.52 -21.56
N SER A 604 18.91 -19.36 -21.81
CA SER A 604 19.44 -18.39 -22.80
C SER A 604 20.77 -17.80 -22.35
N ARG A 605 20.91 -17.41 -21.09
CA ARG A 605 22.17 -16.90 -20.51
C ARG A 605 23.28 -17.94 -20.57
N ARG A 606 22.97 -19.23 -20.37
CA ARG A 606 23.95 -20.31 -20.43
C ARG A 606 24.38 -20.59 -21.89
N ARG A 607 23.50 -20.40 -22.87
CA ARG A 607 23.84 -20.46 -24.28
C ARG A 607 24.77 -19.30 -24.68
N SER A 608 24.39 -18.08 -24.35
CA SER A 608 25.20 -16.89 -24.62
C SER A 608 26.61 -16.97 -24.05
N ARG A 609 26.77 -17.50 -22.83
CA ARG A 609 28.11 -17.75 -22.24
C ARG A 609 28.90 -18.80 -23.02
N ARG A 610 28.26 -19.92 -23.40
CA ARG A 610 28.95 -20.95 -24.22
C ARG A 610 29.37 -20.44 -25.59
N ASP A 611 28.57 -19.54 -26.16
CA ASP A 611 28.87 -18.95 -27.46
C ASP A 611 30.02 -17.91 -27.35
N SER A 612 30.07 -17.15 -26.24
CA SER A 612 31.20 -16.25 -25.96
C SER A 612 32.50 -17.00 -25.66
N ASP A 613 32.43 -18.11 -24.91
CA ASP A 613 33.60 -18.96 -24.62
C ASP A 613 34.15 -19.61 -25.93
N ARG A 614 33.28 -20.03 -26.87
CA ARG A 614 33.68 -20.54 -28.17
C ARG A 614 34.29 -19.47 -29.07
N CYS A 615 33.80 -18.22 -29.00
CA CYS A 615 34.40 -17.10 -29.75
C CYS A 615 35.74 -16.65 -29.15
N GLY A 616 35.95 -16.84 -27.84
CA GLY A 616 37.24 -16.64 -27.15
C GLY A 616 38.31 -17.63 -27.63
N ASP A 617 37.97 -18.91 -27.60
CA ASP A 617 38.88 -19.99 -28.05
C ASP A 617 39.28 -19.87 -29.53
N SER A 618 38.40 -19.38 -30.42
CA SER A 618 38.74 -19.15 -31.82
C SER A 618 39.70 -17.97 -32.04
N ARG A 619 39.63 -16.93 -31.21
CA ARG A 619 40.57 -15.78 -31.26
C ARG A 619 41.96 -16.11 -30.69
N ASP A 620 42.01 -16.98 -29.69
CA ASP A 620 43.29 -17.46 -29.17
C ASP A 620 43.95 -18.48 -30.07
N ALA A 621 43.17 -19.29 -30.83
CA ALA A 621 43.68 -20.17 -31.88
C ALA A 621 44.22 -19.39 -33.10
N GLU A 622 43.62 -18.28 -33.49
CA GLU A 622 44.13 -17.39 -34.55
C GLU A 622 45.38 -16.62 -34.08
N ARG A 623 45.50 -16.22 -32.81
CA ARG A 623 46.72 -15.60 -32.27
C ARG A 623 47.89 -16.56 -32.23
N THR A 624 47.69 -17.83 -31.84
CA THR A 624 48.74 -18.83 -31.83
C THR A 624 49.18 -19.26 -33.20
N SER A 625 48.33 -19.16 -34.26
CA SER A 625 48.70 -19.41 -35.64
C SER A 625 49.48 -18.26 -36.30
N HIS A 626 49.31 -17.02 -35.82
CA HIS A 626 50.09 -15.87 -36.30
C HIS A 626 51.47 -15.77 -35.66
N ASP A 627 51.63 -16.20 -34.40
CA ASP A 627 52.94 -16.22 -33.71
C ASP A 627 53.85 -17.39 -34.16
N SER A 628 53.30 -18.46 -34.73
CA SER A 628 54.08 -19.55 -35.32
C SER A 628 54.57 -19.31 -36.77
N ALA A 629 54.05 -18.26 -37.44
CA ALA A 629 54.46 -17.88 -38.78
C ALA A 629 55.62 -16.84 -38.81
N HIS A 630 56.09 -16.36 -37.66
CA HIS A 630 57.16 -15.35 -37.57
C HIS A 630 58.49 -15.86 -36.98
N VAL A 631 58.64 -17.18 -36.78
CA VAL A 631 59.89 -17.79 -36.20
C VAL A 631 60.66 -18.65 -37.21
N GLU A 632 60.21 -18.79 -38.45
CA GLU A 632 61.02 -19.46 -39.51
C GLU A 632 61.51 -18.47 -40.58
N GLY A 633 62.43 -17.62 -40.19
CA GLY A 633 63.01 -16.70 -41.21
C GLY A 633 64.23 -15.91 -40.69
N ASP A 634 65.18 -16.53 -40.00
CA ASP A 634 66.52 -15.96 -39.86
C ASP A 634 67.50 -17.02 -39.31
N ALA A 635 67.93 -17.91 -40.21
CA ALA A 635 69.15 -18.66 -40.01
C ALA A 635 69.65 -19.13 -41.34
N ALA A 636 70.30 -18.24 -42.12
CA ALA A 636 71.37 -18.54 -43.07
C ALA A 636 71.97 -17.24 -43.62
N CYS A 637 73.09 -16.89 -43.10
CA CYS A 637 74.32 -16.22 -43.50
C CYS A 637 74.88 -15.31 -42.44
#